data_8c95cc9a272ab5d9f9eee658824448f0
#
_entry.id   8c95cc9a272ab5d9f9eee658824448f0
#
_cell.length_a   1.000
_cell.length_b   1.000
_cell.length_c   1.000
_cell.angle_alpha   90.00
_cell.angle_beta   90.00
_cell.angle_gamma   90.00
#
_symmetry.space_group_name_H-M   'P 1'
#
loop_
_entity.id
_entity.type
_entity.pdbx_description
1 polymer ?
#
loop_
_entity_poly.entity_id
_entity_poly.type
_entity_poly.pdbx_seq_one_letter_code
_entity_poly.pdbx_strand_id
1 'polypeptide(L)'
;MSREQDTVAPAIDRDTAATGRMRLRGVVDEAWRDIVSGTSHAFMLMLILVALVGGLSAADLFSIRSIAQQVDRYIASGASTYVIEFKGRISGEACERLSSVDGVLASGALRSKNDKVTSAVLPSAGIPSLDATTGALGVFASSTRSDGATLTVRDYDGIWLSSQAARSVHARAGDRLALRAGGKVRVAGVFQYPDDGRSTSYDYVALSQVPAAADDFDQCLVKAWPVPDAMQSLLQSTVSSWPSDASQQPTISQLNSTQGTQLDAVKTFRGRQSALAPVVMFVAALFAGYAAVRARRLELASAMHCGEPKIALWLQMLLETLMWCCSAIIVTTPLIVWALTHMETGVIISPTTLVGILARIPAAALVGVLAGASMAMLITRERDLFRYFKNR
;
A
#
# COMPACT_ATOMS: atom_id res chain seq x y z
N MET A 1 92.09 -11.34 -51.51
CA MET A 1 91.47 -12.20 -50.52
C MET A 1 90.50 -11.31 -49.72
N SER A 2 89.28 -11.16 -50.19
CA SER A 2 88.23 -10.41 -49.52
C SER A 2 87.06 -11.34 -49.37
N ARG A 3 86.67 -11.63 -48.15
CA ARG A 3 85.47 -12.39 -47.75
C ARG A 3 84.24 -11.46 -47.77
N GLU A 4 83.36 -11.77 -48.64
CA GLU A 4 82.05 -11.24 -48.77
C GLU A 4 81.15 -11.81 -47.60
N GLN A 5 80.63 -10.99 -46.74
CA GLN A 5 79.70 -11.40 -45.68
C GLN A 5 78.28 -11.17 -46.22
N ASP A 6 77.64 -12.28 -46.57
CA ASP A 6 76.22 -12.33 -46.86
C ASP A 6 75.39 -12.03 -45.55
N THR A 7 74.80 -10.90 -45.46
CA THR A 7 73.83 -10.53 -44.42
C THR A 7 72.45 -11.02 -44.85
N VAL A 8 72.07 -12.18 -44.35
CA VAL A 8 70.70 -12.72 -44.49
C VAL A 8 69.80 -11.89 -43.61
N ALA A 9 68.91 -11.12 -44.25
CA ALA A 9 67.85 -10.42 -43.55
C ALA A 9 66.81 -11.42 -42.96
N PRO A 10 66.39 -11.29 -41.74
CA PRO A 10 65.39 -12.21 -41.19
C PRO A 10 64.03 -12.01 -41.89
N ALA A 11 63.48 -13.13 -42.38
CA ALA A 11 62.11 -13.18 -42.92
C ALA A 11 61.11 -12.73 -41.86
N ILE A 12 60.43 -11.63 -42.16
CA ILE A 12 59.31 -11.19 -41.36
C ILE A 12 58.17 -12.18 -41.58
N ASP A 13 57.95 -12.99 -40.57
CA ASP A 13 56.86 -13.95 -40.47
C ASP A 13 55.53 -13.14 -40.45
N ARG A 14 54.80 -13.16 -41.56
CA ARG A 14 53.55 -12.43 -41.80
C ARG A 14 52.33 -13.15 -41.24
N ASP A 15 52.48 -14.20 -40.46
CA ASP A 15 51.38 -15.07 -40.03
C ASP A 15 50.96 -14.92 -38.56
N THR A 16 51.29 -13.82 -37.90
CA THR A 16 50.65 -13.52 -36.62
C THR A 16 49.73 -12.31 -36.74
N ALA A 17 48.74 -12.38 -37.64
CA ALA A 17 47.51 -11.64 -37.45
C ALA A 17 46.83 -12.23 -36.22
N ALA A 18 47.28 -11.84 -35.04
CA ALA A 18 46.61 -12.09 -33.78
C ALA A 18 45.24 -11.45 -33.90
N THR A 19 44.23 -12.25 -34.21
CA THR A 19 42.84 -11.89 -33.99
C THR A 19 42.73 -11.53 -32.50
N GLY A 20 42.78 -10.24 -32.20
CA GLY A 20 42.66 -9.69 -30.86
C GLY A 20 41.32 -10.06 -30.27
N ARG A 21 41.18 -11.28 -29.75
CA ARG A 21 40.07 -11.69 -28.93
C ARG A 21 40.19 -10.92 -27.61
N MET A 22 39.47 -9.83 -27.53
CA MET A 22 39.35 -9.06 -26.30
C MET A 22 38.85 -10.00 -25.19
N ARG A 23 39.69 -10.24 -24.18
CA ARG A 23 39.33 -11.12 -23.04
C ARG A 23 38.34 -10.34 -22.17
N LEU A 24 37.19 -10.91 -21.86
CA LEU A 24 36.17 -10.30 -20.99
C LEU A 24 36.75 -9.75 -19.65
N ARG A 25 37.80 -10.44 -19.12
CA ARG A 25 38.52 -9.94 -17.94
C ARG A 25 39.19 -8.59 -18.18
N GLY A 26 39.77 -8.33 -19.35
CA GLY A 26 40.34 -7.01 -19.65
C GLY A 26 39.30 -5.90 -19.71
N VAL A 27 38.12 -6.18 -20.27
CA VAL A 27 37.00 -5.21 -20.30
C VAL A 27 36.52 -4.86 -18.89
N VAL A 28 36.40 -5.86 -18.00
CA VAL A 28 35.98 -5.65 -16.61
C VAL A 28 37.04 -4.87 -15.82
N ASP A 29 38.33 -5.21 -15.99
CA ASP A 29 39.42 -4.49 -15.28
C ASP A 29 39.53 -3.02 -15.71
N GLU A 30 39.27 -2.74 -16.99
CA GLU A 30 39.30 -1.38 -17.53
C GLU A 30 38.10 -0.56 -17.06
N ALA A 31 36.91 -1.14 -17.10
CA ALA A 31 35.71 -0.51 -16.55
C ALA A 31 35.85 -0.19 -15.04
N TRP A 32 36.49 -1.08 -14.27
CA TRP A 32 36.79 -0.83 -12.86
C TRP A 32 37.78 0.31 -12.64
N ARG A 33 38.86 0.35 -13.44
CA ARG A 33 39.84 1.43 -13.37
C ARG A 33 39.24 2.79 -13.70
N ASP A 34 38.37 2.88 -14.69
CA ASP A 34 37.68 4.11 -15.10
C ASP A 34 36.78 4.64 -13.98
N ILE A 35 36.13 3.74 -13.23
CA ILE A 35 35.30 4.12 -12.08
C ILE A 35 36.18 4.63 -10.93
N VAL A 36 37.27 3.91 -10.61
CA VAL A 36 38.17 4.27 -9.48
C VAL A 36 38.96 5.54 -9.76
N SER A 37 39.37 5.78 -11.01
CA SER A 37 40.09 6.99 -11.43
C SER A 37 39.20 8.26 -11.49
N GLY A 38 37.86 8.08 -11.42
CA GLY A 38 36.90 9.19 -11.47
C GLY A 38 36.68 9.78 -12.87
N THR A 39 37.31 9.26 -13.91
CA THR A 39 37.17 9.74 -15.30
C THR A 39 35.76 9.58 -15.85
N SER A 40 35.00 8.58 -15.36
CA SER A 40 33.64 8.26 -15.81
C SER A 40 32.53 9.11 -15.16
N HIS A 41 32.85 10.02 -14.21
CA HIS A 41 31.86 10.72 -13.38
C HIS A 41 30.83 9.77 -12.74
N ALA A 42 31.15 8.49 -12.60
CA ALA A 42 30.27 7.42 -12.13
C ALA A 42 29.69 7.70 -10.75
N PHE A 43 30.48 8.29 -9.85
CA PHE A 43 30.03 8.63 -8.52
C PHE A 43 28.93 9.71 -8.53
N MET A 44 29.07 10.74 -9.34
CA MET A 44 28.04 11.79 -9.50
C MET A 44 26.76 11.22 -10.09
N LEU A 45 26.86 10.38 -11.12
CA LEU A 45 25.72 9.72 -11.76
C LEU A 45 25.02 8.76 -10.79
N MET A 46 25.80 8.00 -10.01
CA MET A 46 25.28 7.15 -8.94
C MET A 46 24.48 7.97 -7.91
N LEU A 47 25.00 9.10 -7.42
CA LEU A 47 24.30 9.96 -6.47
C LEU A 47 23.00 10.53 -7.04
N ILE A 48 23.00 10.94 -8.31
CA ILE A 48 21.78 11.40 -9.00
C ILE A 48 20.75 10.27 -9.04
N LEU A 49 21.17 9.05 -9.40
CA LEU A 49 20.26 7.91 -9.41
C LEU A 49 19.77 7.53 -8.01
N VAL A 50 20.62 7.57 -6.99
CA VAL A 50 20.20 7.35 -5.58
C VAL A 50 19.10 8.34 -5.21
N ALA A 51 19.29 9.62 -5.54
CA ALA A 51 18.28 10.65 -5.25
C ALA A 51 16.99 10.43 -6.03
N LEU A 52 17.07 10.05 -7.31
CA LEU A 52 15.89 9.79 -8.14
C LEU A 52 15.15 8.52 -7.74
N VAL A 53 15.85 7.38 -7.62
CA VAL A 53 15.24 6.11 -7.21
C VAL A 53 14.67 6.21 -5.80
N GLY A 54 15.45 6.75 -4.85
CA GLY A 54 15.00 6.97 -3.47
C GLY A 54 13.83 7.94 -3.36
N GLY A 55 13.92 9.09 -4.03
CA GLY A 55 12.89 10.12 -4.02
C GLY A 55 11.57 9.66 -4.64
N LEU A 56 11.61 9.04 -5.82
CA LEU A 56 10.41 8.52 -6.49
C LEU A 56 9.79 7.35 -5.73
N SER A 57 10.62 6.45 -5.16
CA SER A 57 10.13 5.35 -4.33
C SER A 57 9.49 5.86 -3.04
N ALA A 58 10.08 6.86 -2.39
CA ALA A 58 9.52 7.51 -1.21
C ALA A 58 8.18 8.20 -1.55
N ALA A 59 8.11 8.93 -2.65
CA ALA A 59 6.88 9.59 -3.09
C ALA A 59 5.76 8.59 -3.36
N ASP A 60 6.05 7.45 -4.01
CA ASP A 60 5.05 6.39 -4.25
C ASP A 60 4.59 5.74 -2.92
N LEU A 61 5.53 5.45 -2.00
CA LEU A 61 5.21 4.94 -0.66
C LEU A 61 4.32 5.91 0.14
N PHE A 62 4.64 7.20 0.15
CA PHE A 62 3.81 8.21 0.82
C PHE A 62 2.41 8.30 0.22
N SER A 63 2.29 8.23 -1.11
CA SER A 63 1.01 8.20 -1.79
C SER A 63 0.18 6.98 -1.41
N ILE A 64 0.79 5.79 -1.40
CA ILE A 64 0.13 4.54 -1.00
C ILE A 64 -0.32 4.60 0.47
N ARG A 65 0.56 5.09 1.36
CA ARG A 65 0.24 5.26 2.78
C ARG A 65 -0.93 6.23 3.01
N SER A 66 -0.96 7.35 2.29
CA SER A 66 -2.05 8.33 2.43
C SER A 66 -3.40 7.74 2.02
N ILE A 67 -3.42 6.91 0.96
CA ILE A 67 -4.63 6.20 0.53
C ILE A 67 -5.04 5.15 1.59
N ALA A 68 -4.10 4.36 2.10
CA ALA A 68 -4.36 3.40 3.15
C ALA A 68 -4.97 4.08 4.40
N GLN A 69 -4.37 5.18 4.86
CA GLN A 69 -4.89 5.95 5.99
C GLN A 69 -6.27 6.57 5.71
N GLN A 70 -6.56 6.94 4.46
CA GLN A 70 -7.89 7.43 4.09
C GLN A 70 -8.92 6.30 4.20
N VAL A 71 -8.58 5.10 3.74
CA VAL A 71 -9.44 3.91 3.86
C VAL A 71 -9.64 3.53 5.33
N ASP A 72 -8.58 3.49 6.13
CA ASP A 72 -8.67 3.18 7.55
C ASP A 72 -9.58 4.18 8.29
N ARG A 73 -9.45 5.47 7.99
CA ARG A 73 -10.34 6.52 8.54
C ARG A 73 -11.79 6.34 8.09
N TYR A 74 -12.02 5.98 6.82
CA TYR A 74 -13.34 5.71 6.28
C TYR A 74 -14.01 4.53 7.00
N ILE A 75 -13.26 3.44 7.22
CA ILE A 75 -13.74 2.27 7.95
C ILE A 75 -13.97 2.60 9.45
N ALA A 76 -13.01 3.28 10.09
CA ALA A 76 -13.06 3.61 11.50
C ALA A 76 -14.18 4.61 11.83
N SER A 77 -14.48 5.55 10.94
CA SER A 77 -15.59 6.51 11.12
C SER A 77 -16.98 5.86 11.01
N GLY A 78 -17.08 4.58 10.64
CA GLY A 78 -18.36 3.90 10.40
C GLY A 78 -18.99 4.22 9.04
N ALA A 79 -18.28 4.92 8.15
CA ALA A 79 -18.79 5.22 6.81
C ALA A 79 -18.93 3.97 5.93
N SER A 80 -18.20 2.89 6.24
CA SER A 80 -18.35 1.58 5.60
C SER A 80 -19.41 0.69 6.26
N THR A 81 -20.19 1.21 7.22
CA THR A 81 -21.24 0.49 7.92
C THR A 81 -22.61 0.93 7.41
N TYR A 82 -23.36 -0.04 6.92
CA TYR A 82 -24.74 0.16 6.43
C TYR A 82 -25.73 -0.42 7.42
N VAL A 83 -26.87 0.23 7.54
CA VAL A 83 -27.95 -0.15 8.44
C VAL A 83 -29.23 -0.27 7.64
N ILE A 84 -29.90 -1.41 7.73
CA ILE A 84 -31.29 -1.54 7.34
C ILE A 84 -32.15 -1.50 8.58
N GLU A 85 -33.17 -0.69 8.57
CA GLU A 85 -34.13 -0.53 9.65
C GLU A 85 -35.52 -0.96 9.19
N PHE A 86 -36.07 -1.95 9.90
CA PHE A 86 -37.41 -2.44 9.66
C PHE A 86 -37.94 -3.08 10.96
N LYS A 87 -38.65 -2.31 11.74
CA LYS A 87 -39.06 -2.67 13.09
C LYS A 87 -39.78 -4.02 13.19
N GLY A 88 -39.20 -4.94 13.99
CA GLY A 88 -39.73 -6.28 14.25
C GLY A 88 -39.85 -7.16 13.01
N ARG A 89 -38.99 -6.93 11.99
CA ARG A 89 -39.01 -7.72 10.72
C ARG A 89 -37.63 -8.07 10.19
N ILE A 90 -36.62 -7.98 11.00
CA ILE A 90 -35.25 -8.33 10.62
C ILE A 90 -34.88 -9.66 11.28
N SER A 91 -34.51 -10.66 10.48
CA SER A 91 -34.00 -11.93 10.98
C SER A 91 -32.57 -11.76 11.51
N GLY A 92 -32.35 -12.02 12.79
CA GLY A 92 -31.02 -11.96 13.41
C GLY A 92 -30.04 -12.94 12.78
N GLU A 93 -30.50 -14.19 12.50
CA GLU A 93 -29.67 -15.20 11.87
C GLU A 93 -29.28 -14.84 10.43
N ALA A 94 -30.21 -14.30 9.65
CA ALA A 94 -29.91 -13.84 8.29
C ALA A 94 -28.90 -12.70 8.31
N CYS A 95 -29.05 -11.76 9.26
CA CYS A 95 -28.11 -10.67 9.45
C CYS A 95 -26.71 -11.17 9.83
N GLU A 96 -26.58 -12.08 10.79
CA GLU A 96 -25.27 -12.61 11.18
C GLU A 96 -24.60 -13.43 10.07
N ARG A 97 -25.39 -14.15 9.24
CA ARG A 97 -24.85 -14.89 8.10
C ARG A 97 -24.17 -13.99 7.07
N LEU A 98 -24.51 -12.69 6.99
CA LEU A 98 -23.83 -11.77 6.10
C LEU A 98 -22.33 -11.64 6.40
N SER A 99 -21.89 -11.96 7.63
CA SER A 99 -20.46 -11.97 7.99
C SER A 99 -19.64 -13.02 7.20
N SER A 100 -20.29 -14.00 6.56
CA SER A 100 -19.64 -14.99 5.69
C SER A 100 -19.47 -14.52 4.23
N VAL A 101 -20.03 -13.36 3.86
CA VAL A 101 -19.90 -12.77 2.54
C VAL A 101 -18.55 -12.07 2.39
N ASP A 102 -17.87 -12.29 1.26
CA ASP A 102 -16.60 -11.63 0.97
C ASP A 102 -16.73 -10.11 1.06
N GLY A 103 -15.80 -9.48 1.77
CA GLY A 103 -15.78 -8.04 2.01
C GLY A 103 -16.61 -7.60 3.23
N VAL A 104 -17.41 -8.46 3.84
CA VAL A 104 -18.10 -8.14 5.10
C VAL A 104 -17.16 -8.40 6.28
N LEU A 105 -16.88 -7.36 7.04
CA LEU A 105 -15.97 -7.40 8.21
C LEU A 105 -16.72 -7.81 9.49
N ALA A 106 -17.97 -7.39 9.64
CA ALA A 106 -18.85 -7.74 10.75
C ALA A 106 -20.30 -7.45 10.36
N SER A 107 -21.24 -8.25 10.87
CA SER A 107 -22.66 -8.02 10.70
C SER A 107 -23.44 -8.51 11.92
N GLY A 108 -24.52 -7.83 12.29
CA GLY A 108 -25.35 -8.24 13.39
C GLY A 108 -26.59 -7.36 13.60
N ALA A 109 -27.56 -7.92 14.31
CA ALA A 109 -28.87 -7.31 14.47
C ALA A 109 -29.06 -6.64 15.84
N LEU A 110 -29.89 -5.60 15.85
CA LEU A 110 -30.29 -4.85 17.04
C LEU A 110 -31.81 -4.79 17.16
N ARG A 111 -32.29 -4.83 18.41
CA ARG A 111 -33.68 -4.66 18.74
C ARG A 111 -33.82 -3.70 19.91
N SER A 112 -34.72 -2.70 19.80
CA SER A 112 -34.99 -1.74 20.86
C SER A 112 -35.81 -2.38 21.98
N LYS A 113 -35.36 -2.17 23.22
CA LYS A 113 -36.16 -2.52 24.40
C LYS A 113 -36.94 -1.32 24.89
N ASN A 114 -38.16 -1.56 25.37
CA ASN A 114 -38.94 -0.52 26.06
C ASN A 114 -38.36 -0.16 27.43
N ASP A 115 -37.62 -1.09 28.05
CA ASP A 115 -36.99 -0.93 29.35
C ASP A 115 -35.68 -0.19 29.25
N LYS A 116 -35.46 0.80 30.11
CA LYS A 116 -34.22 1.53 30.22
C LYS A 116 -33.38 0.96 31.38
N VAL A 117 -32.09 0.86 31.19
CA VAL A 117 -31.16 0.54 32.29
C VAL A 117 -31.02 1.81 33.15
N THR A 118 -31.60 1.79 34.36
CA THR A 118 -31.53 2.91 35.28
C THR A 118 -30.60 2.54 36.44
N SER A 119 -29.48 3.27 36.54
CA SER A 119 -28.53 3.08 37.65
C SER A 119 -29.08 3.63 38.96
N ALA A 120 -28.76 2.96 40.09
CA ALA A 120 -29.08 3.48 41.41
C ALA A 120 -28.29 4.77 41.72
N VAL A 121 -27.15 5.00 41.07
CA VAL A 121 -26.33 6.22 41.22
C VAL A 121 -26.95 7.40 40.48
N LEU A 122 -27.64 7.15 39.35
CA LEU A 122 -28.29 8.20 38.55
C LEU A 122 -29.74 7.82 38.24
N PRO A 123 -30.64 7.88 39.21
CA PRO A 123 -32.00 7.35 39.07
C PRO A 123 -32.92 8.17 38.17
N SER A 124 -32.51 9.39 37.80
CA SER A 124 -33.27 10.28 36.91
C SER A 124 -32.97 10.08 35.43
N ALA A 125 -31.82 9.43 35.09
CA ALA A 125 -31.41 9.22 33.72
C ALA A 125 -31.41 7.72 33.40
N GLY A 126 -32.39 7.28 32.62
CA GLY A 126 -32.44 5.92 32.11
C GLY A 126 -31.60 5.80 30.82
N ILE A 127 -30.69 4.84 30.78
CA ILE A 127 -29.92 4.52 29.58
C ILE A 127 -30.77 3.63 28.66
N PRO A 128 -31.05 4.02 27.41
CA PRO A 128 -31.78 3.19 26.45
C PRO A 128 -31.09 1.82 26.33
N SER A 129 -31.89 0.75 26.30
CA SER A 129 -31.39 -0.61 26.21
C SER A 129 -31.76 -1.20 24.85
N LEU A 130 -30.76 -1.84 24.21
CA LEU A 130 -30.93 -2.58 22.97
C LEU A 130 -30.51 -4.02 23.20
N ASP A 131 -31.27 -4.98 22.65
CA ASP A 131 -30.79 -6.33 22.46
C ASP A 131 -29.88 -6.35 21.24
N ALA A 132 -28.73 -6.96 21.36
CA ALA A 132 -27.71 -7.05 20.33
C ALA A 132 -27.28 -8.48 20.11
N THR A 133 -27.20 -8.92 18.87
CA THR A 133 -26.59 -10.19 18.56
C THR A 133 -25.07 -10.10 18.71
N THR A 134 -24.39 -11.25 18.78
CA THR A 134 -22.92 -11.29 18.92
C THR A 134 -22.21 -10.51 17.81
N GLY A 135 -22.71 -10.64 16.58
CA GLY A 135 -22.16 -9.93 15.43
C GLY A 135 -22.31 -8.41 15.53
N ALA A 136 -23.43 -7.91 16.09
CA ALA A 136 -23.63 -6.46 16.30
C ALA A 136 -22.59 -5.89 17.28
N LEU A 137 -22.26 -6.61 18.34
CA LEU A 137 -21.17 -6.20 19.25
C LEU A 137 -19.84 -6.15 18.49
N GLY A 138 -19.61 -7.06 17.55
CA GLY A 138 -18.42 -7.04 16.67
C GLY A 138 -18.33 -5.78 15.79
N VAL A 139 -19.47 -5.26 15.31
CA VAL A 139 -19.51 -4.00 14.54
C VAL A 139 -19.03 -2.82 15.38
N PHE A 140 -19.49 -2.72 16.65
CA PHE A 140 -19.09 -1.65 17.57
C PHE A 140 -17.67 -1.86 18.15
N ALA A 141 -17.31 -3.08 18.49
CA ALA A 141 -15.99 -3.41 19.08
C ALA A 141 -14.83 -3.18 18.08
N SER A 142 -15.06 -3.39 16.79
CA SER A 142 -14.05 -3.18 15.77
C SER A 142 -13.69 -1.69 15.57
N SER A 143 -14.47 -0.76 16.13
CA SER A 143 -14.10 0.66 16.20
C SER A 143 -13.19 1.00 17.39
N THR A 144 -12.93 0.05 18.29
CA THR A 144 -12.18 0.26 19.56
C THR A 144 -10.73 -0.23 19.48
N ARG A 145 -10.14 -0.42 18.30
CA ARG A 145 -8.83 -1.04 18.09
C ARG A 145 -7.65 -0.13 18.46
N SER A 146 -7.65 0.50 19.62
CA SER A 146 -6.46 1.22 20.10
C SER A 146 -5.59 0.46 21.12
N ASP A 147 -6.08 -0.64 21.73
CA ASP A 147 -5.36 -1.26 22.86
C ASP A 147 -5.14 -2.78 22.77
N GLY A 148 -5.18 -3.37 21.57
CA GLY A 148 -4.76 -4.77 21.40
C GLY A 148 -5.60 -5.84 22.10
N ALA A 149 -6.64 -5.48 22.83
CA ALA A 149 -7.57 -6.40 23.47
C ALA A 149 -8.51 -6.95 22.41
N THR A 150 -8.26 -8.17 21.96
CA THR A 150 -9.23 -8.96 21.21
C THR A 150 -10.41 -9.20 22.16
N LEU A 151 -11.48 -8.42 21.99
CA LEU A 151 -12.73 -8.65 22.72
C LEU A 151 -13.28 -10.00 22.24
N THR A 152 -12.95 -11.07 22.94
CA THR A 152 -13.62 -12.36 22.78
C THR A 152 -15.02 -12.20 23.34
N VAL A 153 -15.97 -11.85 22.50
CA VAL A 153 -17.40 -11.70 22.82
C VAL A 153 -17.98 -13.10 23.07
N ARG A 154 -17.67 -13.71 24.21
CA ARG A 154 -18.24 -15.00 24.64
C ARG A 154 -19.06 -14.89 25.90
N ASP A 155 -19.03 -13.76 26.61
CA ASP A 155 -19.80 -13.58 27.84
C ASP A 155 -21.16 -12.97 27.54
N TYR A 156 -22.18 -13.81 27.49
CA TYR A 156 -23.59 -13.38 27.43
C TYR A 156 -24.07 -12.73 28.75
N ASP A 157 -23.27 -12.86 29.84
CA ASP A 157 -23.60 -12.35 31.16
C ASP A 157 -23.15 -10.90 31.32
N GLY A 158 -24.06 -9.97 31.07
CA GLY A 158 -23.80 -8.55 31.31
C GLY A 158 -24.31 -7.64 30.22
N ILE A 159 -24.04 -6.37 30.41
CA ILE A 159 -24.38 -5.31 29.47
C ILE A 159 -23.10 -4.67 28.92
N TRP A 160 -23.15 -4.25 27.68
CA TRP A 160 -22.13 -3.42 27.06
C TRP A 160 -22.60 -1.97 27.06
N LEU A 161 -21.78 -1.05 27.52
CA LEU A 161 -22.11 0.37 27.57
C LEU A 161 -21.36 1.14 26.50
N SER A 162 -22.02 2.12 25.87
CA SER A 162 -21.29 3.12 25.12
C SER A 162 -20.40 3.93 26.05
N SER A 163 -19.30 4.47 25.54
CA SER A 163 -18.34 5.25 26.34
C SER A 163 -18.98 6.45 27.04
N GLN A 164 -20.01 7.07 26.43
CA GLN A 164 -20.75 8.18 27.03
C GLN A 164 -21.66 7.69 28.16
N ALA A 165 -22.39 6.59 27.95
CA ALA A 165 -23.21 5.98 29.00
C ALA A 165 -22.35 5.49 30.18
N ALA A 166 -21.21 4.84 29.91
CA ALA A 166 -20.29 4.38 30.94
C ALA A 166 -19.73 5.54 31.79
N ARG A 167 -19.38 6.66 31.14
CA ARG A 167 -18.92 7.87 31.86
C ARG A 167 -20.01 8.46 32.76
N SER A 168 -21.27 8.51 32.31
CA SER A 168 -22.36 9.07 33.10
C SER A 168 -22.65 8.33 34.39
N VAL A 169 -22.43 7.00 34.42
CA VAL A 169 -22.61 6.15 35.58
C VAL A 169 -21.31 5.75 36.27
N HIS A 170 -20.14 6.31 35.82
CA HIS A 170 -18.82 6.05 36.32
C HIS A 170 -18.45 4.54 36.31
N ALA A 171 -18.95 3.78 35.32
CA ALA A 171 -18.74 2.36 35.22
C ALA A 171 -17.59 2.02 34.24
N ARG A 172 -16.85 0.96 34.53
CA ARG A 172 -15.80 0.38 33.70
C ARG A 172 -16.12 -1.06 33.35
N ALA A 173 -15.49 -1.58 32.32
CA ALA A 173 -15.59 -3.00 32.01
C ALA A 173 -15.18 -3.85 33.23
N GLY A 174 -15.99 -4.85 33.58
CA GLY A 174 -15.83 -5.68 34.75
C GLY A 174 -16.60 -5.23 36.00
N ASP A 175 -17.04 -3.99 36.09
CA ASP A 175 -17.80 -3.46 37.20
C ASP A 175 -19.20 -4.08 37.33
N ARG A 176 -19.78 -4.01 38.53
CA ARG A 176 -21.18 -4.37 38.77
C ARG A 176 -22.01 -3.12 39.05
N LEU A 177 -22.85 -2.77 38.10
CA LEU A 177 -23.75 -1.61 38.19
C LEU A 177 -24.97 -1.97 39.03
N ALA A 178 -25.21 -1.23 40.12
CA ALA A 178 -26.43 -1.36 40.91
C ALA A 178 -27.60 -0.70 40.14
N LEU A 179 -28.73 -1.42 40.00
CA LEU A 179 -29.91 -0.96 39.31
C LEU A 179 -30.93 -0.31 40.30
N ARG A 180 -31.65 0.70 39.84
CA ARG A 180 -32.72 1.34 40.62
C ARG A 180 -33.81 0.33 41.02
N ALA A 181 -34.16 -0.58 40.12
CA ALA A 181 -35.16 -1.62 40.38
C ALA A 181 -34.71 -2.73 41.38
N GLY A 182 -33.50 -2.62 41.89
CA GLY A 182 -32.84 -3.64 42.68
C GLY A 182 -31.98 -4.58 41.85
N GLY A 183 -31.05 -5.22 42.54
CA GLY A 183 -30.08 -6.10 41.86
C GLY A 183 -28.85 -5.37 41.29
N LYS A 184 -27.96 -6.16 40.71
CA LYS A 184 -26.72 -5.67 40.07
C LYS A 184 -26.56 -6.36 38.72
N VAL A 185 -26.15 -5.61 37.70
CA VAL A 185 -25.80 -6.10 36.39
C VAL A 185 -24.30 -5.93 36.17
N ARG A 186 -23.63 -6.93 35.58
CA ARG A 186 -22.23 -6.82 35.20
C ARG A 186 -22.08 -5.99 33.95
N VAL A 187 -21.10 -5.08 33.94
CA VAL A 187 -20.64 -4.38 32.73
C VAL A 187 -19.65 -5.26 32.03
N ALA A 188 -20.07 -5.97 30.99
CA ALA A 188 -19.23 -6.89 30.24
C ALA A 188 -18.15 -6.16 29.43
N GLY A 189 -18.48 -4.95 28.92
CA GLY A 189 -17.54 -4.14 28.16
C GLY A 189 -18.01 -2.71 27.98
N VAL A 190 -17.09 -1.87 27.50
CA VAL A 190 -17.36 -0.49 27.12
C VAL A 190 -16.85 -0.29 25.69
N PHE A 191 -17.73 0.10 24.78
CA PHE A 191 -17.33 0.38 23.40
C PHE A 191 -17.20 1.88 23.16
N GLN A 192 -16.24 2.27 22.34
CA GLN A 192 -16.03 3.66 21.95
C GLN A 192 -17.00 4.04 20.83
N TYR A 193 -17.67 5.15 21.02
CA TYR A 193 -18.55 5.72 20.01
C TYR A 193 -18.22 7.22 19.88
N PRO A 194 -17.25 7.56 18.98
CA PRO A 194 -16.81 8.94 18.82
C PRO A 194 -17.86 9.79 18.11
N ASP A 195 -17.87 11.07 18.43
CA ASP A 195 -18.66 12.10 17.72
C ASP A 195 -17.86 12.56 16.48
N ASP A 196 -17.93 11.77 15.41
CA ASP A 196 -17.24 11.98 14.13
C ASP A 196 -18.20 12.13 12.94
N GLY A 197 -19.47 12.47 13.24
CA GLY A 197 -20.53 12.62 12.25
C GLY A 197 -21.33 11.36 11.98
N ARG A 198 -21.07 10.25 12.73
CA ARG A 198 -21.96 9.08 12.70
C ARG A 198 -23.28 9.35 13.40
N SER A 199 -24.30 8.53 13.10
CA SER A 199 -25.61 8.62 13.74
C SER A 199 -25.49 8.62 15.27
N THR A 200 -26.13 9.55 15.97
CA THR A 200 -26.10 9.66 17.42
C THR A 200 -26.97 8.61 18.11
N SER A 201 -27.68 7.76 17.37
CA SER A 201 -28.59 6.74 17.91
C SER A 201 -27.92 5.74 18.86
N TYR A 202 -26.58 5.59 18.81
CA TYR A 202 -25.84 4.61 19.61
C TYR A 202 -24.79 5.25 20.53
N ASP A 203 -24.78 6.57 20.67
CA ASP A 203 -23.80 7.28 21.50
C ASP A 203 -24.07 7.10 23.00
N TYR A 204 -25.33 6.91 23.39
CA TYR A 204 -25.78 6.77 24.79
C TYR A 204 -26.69 5.57 24.95
N VAL A 205 -26.14 4.33 24.89
CA VAL A 205 -26.92 3.10 24.95
C VAL A 205 -26.26 2.03 25.81
N ALA A 206 -27.08 1.07 26.27
CA ALA A 206 -26.67 -0.20 26.85
C ALA A 206 -27.08 -1.33 25.91
N LEU A 207 -26.14 -2.18 25.53
CA LEU A 207 -26.38 -3.35 24.68
C LEU A 207 -26.44 -4.61 25.57
N SER A 208 -27.49 -5.39 25.43
CA SER A 208 -27.66 -6.69 26.07
C SER A 208 -27.46 -7.78 25.01
N GLN A 209 -26.51 -8.69 25.21
CA GLN A 209 -26.26 -9.74 24.23
C GLN A 209 -27.39 -10.80 24.27
N VAL A 210 -27.91 -11.12 23.07
CA VAL A 210 -28.94 -12.14 22.87
C VAL A 210 -28.56 -13.06 21.71
N PRO A 211 -29.06 -14.32 21.68
CA PRO A 211 -28.89 -15.21 20.53
C PRO A 211 -29.52 -14.63 19.27
N ALA A 212 -28.91 -14.87 18.09
CA ALA A 212 -29.45 -14.42 16.81
C ALA A 212 -30.80 -15.06 16.44
N ALA A 213 -31.08 -16.22 17.00
CA ALA A 213 -32.36 -16.95 16.82
C ALA A 213 -33.50 -16.45 17.76
N ALA A 214 -33.22 -15.46 18.64
CA ALA A 214 -34.22 -14.91 19.52
C ALA A 214 -35.09 -13.93 18.75
N ASP A 215 -36.34 -14.20 18.50
CA ASP A 215 -37.32 -13.32 17.83
C ASP A 215 -36.77 -12.40 16.70
N ASP A 216 -37.65 -11.68 16.04
CA ASP A 216 -37.25 -10.69 15.03
C ASP A 216 -36.65 -9.41 15.65
N PHE A 217 -35.74 -8.81 14.94
CA PHE A 217 -35.02 -7.58 15.28
C PHE A 217 -35.56 -6.37 14.53
N ASP A 218 -35.11 -5.17 14.89
CA ASP A 218 -35.51 -3.92 14.28
C ASP A 218 -34.51 -3.45 13.21
N GLN A 219 -33.26 -3.82 13.37
CA GLN A 219 -32.17 -3.29 12.55
C GLN A 219 -31.12 -4.38 12.28
N CYS A 220 -30.52 -4.35 11.09
CA CYS A 220 -29.30 -5.10 10.77
C CYS A 220 -28.19 -4.14 10.38
N LEU A 221 -27.04 -4.25 11.03
CA LEU A 221 -25.84 -3.48 10.75
C LEU A 221 -24.83 -4.37 10.03
N VAL A 222 -24.27 -3.86 8.94
CA VAL A 222 -23.24 -4.55 8.15
C VAL A 222 -22.08 -3.60 7.93
N LYS A 223 -20.92 -3.96 8.46
CA LYS A 223 -19.64 -3.29 8.21
C LYS A 223 -18.90 -4.04 7.12
N ALA A 224 -18.60 -3.40 6.00
CA ALA A 224 -17.98 -4.04 4.86
C ALA A 224 -16.85 -3.22 4.26
N TRP A 225 -15.80 -3.93 3.80
CA TRP A 225 -14.73 -3.32 3.02
C TRP A 225 -14.02 -4.37 2.13
N PRO A 226 -13.88 -4.14 0.81
CA PRO A 226 -14.58 -3.10 0.04
C PRO A 226 -16.10 -3.29 0.11
N VAL A 227 -16.85 -2.20 -0.03
CA VAL A 227 -18.32 -2.27 0.02
C VAL A 227 -18.81 -3.01 -1.24
N PRO A 228 -19.52 -4.15 -1.09
CA PRO A 228 -20.06 -4.87 -2.24
C PRO A 228 -21.10 -4.04 -3.00
N ASP A 229 -21.11 -4.12 -4.33
CA ASP A 229 -22.13 -3.44 -5.16
C ASP A 229 -23.55 -3.92 -4.84
N ALA A 230 -23.67 -5.18 -4.41
CA ALA A 230 -24.94 -5.80 -4.01
C ALA A 230 -25.36 -5.49 -2.56
N MET A 231 -24.72 -4.53 -1.86
CA MET A 231 -24.97 -4.26 -0.43
C MET A 231 -26.45 -4.06 -0.12
N GLN A 232 -27.17 -3.33 -0.97
CA GLN A 232 -28.59 -3.09 -0.79
C GLN A 232 -29.41 -4.40 -0.84
N SER A 233 -29.12 -5.26 -1.80
CA SER A 233 -29.81 -6.56 -1.94
C SER A 233 -29.45 -7.51 -0.78
N LEU A 234 -28.20 -7.48 -0.31
CA LEU A 234 -27.76 -8.23 0.86
C LEU A 234 -28.50 -7.81 2.13
N LEU A 235 -28.65 -6.52 2.36
CA LEU A 235 -29.42 -6.01 3.48
C LEU A 235 -30.92 -6.38 3.37
N GLN A 236 -31.51 -6.25 2.18
CA GLN A 236 -32.91 -6.62 1.97
C GLN A 236 -33.16 -8.13 2.19
N SER A 237 -32.17 -8.99 1.97
CA SER A 237 -32.29 -10.43 2.24
C SER A 237 -32.40 -10.78 3.73
N THR A 238 -32.13 -9.84 4.64
CA THR A 238 -32.30 -10.02 6.08
C THR A 238 -33.73 -9.80 6.57
N VAL A 239 -34.61 -9.30 5.71
CA VAL A 239 -36.01 -9.06 6.05
C VAL A 239 -36.75 -10.40 6.15
N SER A 240 -37.29 -10.70 7.32
CA SER A 240 -38.00 -11.97 7.61
C SER A 240 -39.39 -12.03 6.96
N SER A 241 -40.09 -10.89 6.89
CA SER A 241 -41.43 -10.81 6.32
C SER A 241 -41.67 -9.47 5.64
N TRP A 242 -42.11 -9.51 4.37
CA TRP A 242 -42.50 -8.32 3.63
C TRP A 242 -44.00 -8.02 3.83
N PRO A 243 -44.33 -6.79 4.15
CA PRO A 243 -45.75 -6.42 4.27
C PRO A 243 -46.45 -6.42 2.91
N SER A 244 -47.72 -6.76 2.88
CA SER A 244 -48.57 -6.60 1.70
C SER A 244 -48.80 -5.15 1.32
N ASP A 245 -48.61 -4.21 2.26
CA ASP A 245 -48.77 -2.78 2.05
C ASP A 245 -47.44 -2.15 1.58
N ALA A 246 -47.43 -1.63 0.36
CA ALA A 246 -46.26 -1.02 -0.26
C ALA A 246 -45.80 0.29 0.45
N SER A 247 -46.58 0.83 1.36
CA SER A 247 -46.22 2.02 2.14
C SER A 247 -45.18 1.72 3.23
N GLN A 248 -45.08 0.46 3.66
CA GLN A 248 -44.09 0.03 4.66
C GLN A 248 -42.87 -0.57 3.98
N GLN A 249 -41.85 0.26 3.77
CA GLN A 249 -40.58 -0.19 3.21
C GLN A 249 -39.47 -0.03 4.24
N PRO A 250 -38.45 -0.95 4.22
CA PRO A 250 -37.27 -0.79 5.06
C PRO A 250 -36.48 0.44 4.65
N THR A 251 -35.95 1.15 5.64
CA THR A 251 -35.02 2.24 5.39
C THR A 251 -33.58 1.72 5.41
N ILE A 252 -32.84 2.00 4.36
CA ILE A 252 -31.41 1.68 4.30
C ILE A 252 -30.64 3.00 4.38
N SER A 253 -29.73 3.08 5.32
CA SER A 253 -28.88 4.24 5.55
C SER A 253 -27.44 3.80 5.83
N GLN A 254 -26.53 4.76 5.75
CA GLN A 254 -25.15 4.61 6.14
C GLN A 254 -24.99 5.13 7.57
N LEU A 255 -24.23 4.43 8.41
CA LEU A 255 -24.04 4.83 9.81
C LEU A 255 -23.38 6.21 9.91
N ASN A 256 -22.49 6.54 8.99
CA ASN A 256 -21.86 7.85 8.86
C ASN A 256 -21.78 8.25 7.39
N SER A 257 -22.56 9.24 7.00
CA SER A 257 -22.58 9.77 5.62
C SER A 257 -21.66 10.97 5.40
N THR A 258 -20.98 11.49 6.45
CA THR A 258 -20.14 12.69 6.35
C THR A 258 -18.87 12.48 5.51
N GLN A 259 -18.43 11.23 5.39
CA GLN A 259 -17.27 10.86 4.57
C GLN A 259 -17.62 10.51 3.11
N GLY A 260 -18.89 10.75 2.71
CA GLY A 260 -19.42 10.38 1.40
C GLY A 260 -19.99 8.96 1.37
N THR A 261 -20.77 8.68 0.31
CA THR A 261 -21.51 7.41 0.19
C THR A 261 -20.66 6.24 -0.27
N GLN A 262 -19.57 6.51 -1.00
CA GLN A 262 -18.66 5.48 -1.51
C GLN A 262 -17.24 6.02 -1.57
N LEU A 263 -16.27 5.25 -1.07
CA LEU A 263 -14.86 5.48 -1.27
C LEU A 263 -14.34 4.44 -2.27
N ASP A 264 -14.14 4.86 -3.52
CA ASP A 264 -13.51 4.02 -4.53
C ASP A 264 -11.98 4.04 -4.38
N ALA A 265 -11.49 3.21 -3.46
CA ALA A 265 -10.06 3.08 -3.20
C ALA A 265 -9.28 2.58 -4.42
N VAL A 266 -9.89 1.74 -5.28
CA VAL A 266 -9.25 1.20 -6.48
C VAL A 266 -9.03 2.32 -7.50
N LYS A 267 -10.04 3.17 -7.73
CA LYS A 267 -9.94 4.32 -8.61
C LYS A 267 -8.91 5.33 -8.10
N THR A 268 -8.94 5.65 -6.81
CA THR A 268 -7.98 6.54 -6.16
C THR A 268 -6.55 5.97 -6.28
N PHE A 269 -6.38 4.67 -6.04
CA PHE A 269 -5.08 4.00 -6.17
C PHE A 269 -4.56 4.00 -7.62
N ARG A 270 -5.42 3.74 -8.60
CA ARG A 270 -5.02 3.77 -10.03
C ARG A 270 -4.74 5.19 -10.52
N GLY A 271 -5.49 6.17 -10.03
CA GLY A 271 -5.34 7.59 -10.40
C GLY A 271 -4.21 8.32 -9.67
N ARG A 272 -3.43 7.66 -8.79
CA ARG A 272 -2.35 8.29 -8.05
C ARG A 272 -1.28 8.83 -9.02
N GLN A 273 -0.82 10.05 -8.81
CA GLN A 273 0.22 10.66 -9.63
C GLN A 273 1.53 9.87 -9.61
N SER A 274 1.86 9.25 -8.47
CA SER A 274 3.03 8.39 -8.31
C SER A 274 2.99 7.11 -9.14
N ALA A 275 1.85 6.72 -9.73
CA ALA A 275 1.77 5.60 -10.67
C ALA A 275 2.63 5.83 -11.94
N LEU A 276 2.93 7.09 -12.27
CA LEU A 276 3.82 7.46 -13.38
C LEU A 276 5.31 7.45 -13.00
N ALA A 277 5.66 7.26 -11.72
CA ALA A 277 7.05 7.27 -11.25
C ALA A 277 7.99 6.33 -12.03
N PRO A 278 7.61 5.10 -12.42
CA PRO A 278 8.46 4.24 -13.25
C PRO A 278 8.74 4.84 -14.64
N VAL A 279 7.76 5.53 -15.24
CA VAL A 279 7.94 6.18 -16.55
C VAL A 279 8.90 7.37 -16.44
N VAL A 280 8.70 8.21 -15.42
CA VAL A 280 9.60 9.34 -15.13
C VAL A 280 11.02 8.83 -14.86
N MET A 281 11.16 7.76 -14.07
CA MET A 281 12.45 7.14 -13.79
C MET A 281 13.12 6.61 -15.07
N PHE A 282 12.36 5.91 -15.93
CA PHE A 282 12.89 5.41 -17.19
C PHE A 282 13.45 6.53 -18.07
N VAL A 283 12.70 7.61 -18.24
CA VAL A 283 13.11 8.77 -19.04
C VAL A 283 14.35 9.44 -18.44
N ALA A 284 14.36 9.70 -17.14
CA ALA A 284 15.51 10.30 -16.46
C ALA A 284 16.75 9.43 -16.56
N ALA A 285 16.60 8.11 -16.36
CA ALA A 285 17.67 7.13 -16.45
C ALA A 285 18.20 7.01 -17.91
N LEU A 286 17.32 7.08 -18.90
CA LEU A 286 17.69 7.09 -20.31
C LEU A 286 18.58 8.30 -20.63
N PHE A 287 18.19 9.49 -20.16
CA PHE A 287 19.02 10.69 -20.32
C PHE A 287 20.34 10.59 -19.58
N ALA A 288 20.36 10.03 -18.36
CA ALA A 288 21.59 9.83 -17.59
C ALA A 288 22.56 8.87 -18.29
N GLY A 289 22.08 7.72 -18.76
CA GLY A 289 22.90 6.77 -19.54
C GLY A 289 23.39 7.34 -20.86
N TYR A 290 22.52 8.08 -21.56
CA TYR A 290 22.91 8.78 -22.78
C TYR A 290 23.99 9.83 -22.52
N ALA A 291 23.84 10.66 -21.49
CA ALA A 291 24.79 11.70 -21.12
C ALA A 291 26.13 11.14 -20.70
N ALA A 292 26.15 10.04 -19.93
CA ALA A 292 27.37 9.35 -19.49
C ALA A 292 28.27 8.95 -20.65
N VAL A 293 27.70 8.29 -21.66
CA VAL A 293 28.45 7.88 -22.87
C VAL A 293 28.79 9.11 -23.73
N ARG A 294 27.90 10.08 -23.83
CA ARG A 294 28.11 11.28 -24.65
C ARG A 294 29.22 12.19 -24.12
N ALA A 295 29.42 12.23 -22.81
CA ALA A 295 30.54 12.94 -22.19
C ALA A 295 31.91 12.39 -22.64
N ARG A 296 31.99 11.07 -22.88
CA ARG A 296 33.22 10.37 -23.30
C ARG A 296 33.33 10.13 -24.80
N ARG A 297 32.52 10.83 -25.61
CA ARG A 297 32.46 10.65 -27.07
C ARG A 297 33.80 10.76 -27.78
N LEU A 298 34.73 11.64 -27.29
CA LEU A 298 36.03 11.86 -27.87
C LEU A 298 36.96 10.67 -27.62
N GLU A 299 36.99 10.14 -26.39
CA GLU A 299 37.72 8.94 -26.02
C GLU A 299 37.29 7.74 -26.87
N LEU A 300 35.97 7.53 -26.94
CA LEU A 300 35.38 6.43 -27.70
C LEU A 300 35.72 6.51 -29.21
N ALA A 301 35.66 7.73 -29.76
CA ALA A 301 35.98 7.95 -31.16
C ALA A 301 37.49 7.71 -31.44
N SER A 302 38.38 8.11 -30.52
CA SER A 302 39.82 7.87 -30.61
C SER A 302 40.17 6.39 -30.48
N ALA A 303 39.54 5.66 -29.56
CA ALA A 303 39.73 4.21 -29.39
C ALA A 303 39.30 3.43 -30.67
N MET A 304 38.16 3.82 -31.27
CA MET A 304 37.73 3.24 -32.56
C MET A 304 38.74 3.53 -33.69
N HIS A 305 39.34 4.73 -33.67
CA HIS A 305 40.38 5.09 -34.67
C HIS A 305 41.68 4.29 -34.49
N CYS A 306 42.00 3.91 -33.25
CA CYS A 306 43.12 2.99 -32.94
C CYS A 306 42.85 1.52 -33.28
N GLY A 307 41.65 1.21 -33.82
CA GLY A 307 41.29 -0.15 -34.27
C GLY A 307 40.54 -1.00 -33.25
N GLU A 308 40.09 -0.41 -32.14
CA GLU A 308 39.23 -1.14 -31.17
C GLU A 308 37.84 -1.43 -31.75
N PRO A 309 37.32 -2.66 -31.63
CA PRO A 309 36.02 -3.02 -32.16
C PRO A 309 34.90 -2.32 -31.40
N LYS A 310 33.97 -1.70 -32.12
CA LYS A 310 32.83 -0.96 -31.54
C LYS A 310 32.03 -1.77 -30.53
N ILE A 311 31.93 -3.12 -30.75
CA ILE A 311 31.20 -4.02 -29.84
C ILE A 311 31.87 -4.09 -28.46
N ALA A 312 33.23 -4.09 -28.42
CA ALA A 312 33.97 -4.15 -27.17
C ALA A 312 33.81 -2.88 -26.37
N LEU A 313 33.90 -1.72 -26.99
CA LEU A 313 33.63 -0.41 -26.37
C LEU A 313 32.17 -0.29 -25.90
N TRP A 314 31.22 -0.80 -26.67
CA TRP A 314 29.82 -0.85 -26.27
C TRP A 314 29.61 -1.70 -25.03
N LEU A 315 30.23 -2.90 -24.95
CA LEU A 315 30.15 -3.78 -23.81
C LEU A 315 30.80 -3.14 -22.56
N GLN A 316 31.94 -2.48 -22.72
CA GLN A 316 32.61 -1.73 -21.64
C GLN A 316 31.70 -0.66 -21.08
N MET A 317 31.09 0.19 -21.92
CA MET A 317 30.16 1.24 -21.50
C MET A 317 28.93 0.68 -20.80
N LEU A 318 28.39 -0.47 -21.27
CA LEU A 318 27.27 -1.13 -20.60
C LEU A 318 27.67 -1.67 -19.22
N LEU A 319 28.85 -2.25 -19.07
CA LEU A 319 29.35 -2.74 -17.78
C LEU A 319 29.54 -1.59 -16.78
N GLU A 320 30.15 -0.49 -17.22
CA GLU A 320 30.31 0.69 -16.37
C GLU A 320 28.95 1.25 -15.94
N THR A 321 28.02 1.41 -16.87
CA THR A 321 26.67 1.95 -16.57
C THR A 321 25.88 1.00 -15.66
N LEU A 322 26.03 -0.29 -15.83
CA LEU A 322 25.44 -1.31 -14.98
C LEU A 322 26.00 -1.24 -13.54
N MET A 323 27.33 -1.10 -13.39
CA MET A 323 27.97 -1.05 -12.08
C MET A 323 27.47 0.13 -11.24
N TRP A 324 27.49 1.37 -11.76
CA TRP A 324 27.02 2.51 -10.97
C TRP A 324 25.49 2.53 -10.78
N CYS A 325 24.70 1.99 -11.73
CA CYS A 325 23.27 1.83 -11.58
C CYS A 325 22.92 0.79 -10.51
N CYS A 326 23.57 -0.39 -10.54
CA CYS A 326 23.38 -1.41 -9.52
C CYS A 326 23.82 -0.91 -8.13
N SER A 327 24.91 -0.16 -8.05
CA SER A 327 25.38 0.45 -6.79
C SER A 327 24.30 1.42 -6.22
N ALA A 328 23.68 2.24 -7.08
CA ALA A 328 22.61 3.13 -6.67
C ALA A 328 21.38 2.35 -6.15
N ILE A 329 21.00 1.26 -6.81
CA ILE A 329 19.89 0.39 -6.37
C ILE A 329 20.23 -0.27 -5.04
N ILE A 330 21.46 -0.80 -4.88
CA ILE A 330 21.90 -1.44 -3.63
C ILE A 330 21.87 -0.44 -2.45
N VAL A 331 22.31 0.80 -2.67
CA VAL A 331 22.30 1.85 -1.62
C VAL A 331 20.88 2.24 -1.24
N THR A 332 19.94 2.28 -2.19
CA THR A 332 18.54 2.68 -1.92
C THR A 332 17.69 1.55 -1.34
N THR A 333 18.03 0.29 -1.61
CA THR A 333 17.26 -0.89 -1.17
C THR A 333 17.06 -0.97 0.35
N PRO A 334 18.08 -0.78 1.22
CA PRO A 334 17.89 -0.82 2.67
C PRO A 334 16.90 0.24 3.16
N LEU A 335 16.93 1.44 2.57
CA LEU A 335 16.00 2.53 2.92
C LEU A 335 14.56 2.16 2.57
N ILE A 336 14.35 1.56 1.39
CA ILE A 336 13.02 1.11 0.94
C ILE A 336 12.53 -0.03 1.85
N VAL A 337 13.37 -1.00 2.17
CA VAL A 337 13.03 -2.11 3.06
C VAL A 337 12.70 -1.60 4.46
N TRP A 338 13.51 -0.70 5.00
CA TRP A 338 13.22 -0.07 6.28
C TRP A 338 11.87 0.65 6.29
N ALA A 339 11.60 1.43 5.26
CA ALA A 339 10.31 2.11 5.13
C ALA A 339 9.13 1.12 5.06
N LEU A 340 9.27 0.00 4.34
CA LEU A 340 8.26 -1.06 4.25
C LEU A 340 8.00 -1.74 5.60
N THR A 341 9.04 -2.01 6.39
CA THR A 341 8.90 -2.70 7.68
C THR A 341 8.29 -1.81 8.78
N HIS A 342 8.44 -0.47 8.65
CA HIS A 342 7.88 0.49 9.59
C HIS A 342 6.55 1.12 9.13
N MET A 343 6.06 0.73 7.96
CA MET A 343 4.73 1.12 7.49
C MET A 343 3.70 0.10 7.95
N GLU A 344 2.79 0.54 8.81
CA GLU A 344 1.54 -0.16 9.02
C GLU A 344 0.68 0.01 7.77
N THR A 345 0.81 -0.91 6.82
CA THR A 345 0.06 -0.88 5.55
C THR A 345 -1.38 -1.40 5.69
N GLY A 346 -1.81 -1.70 6.93
CA GLY A 346 -3.16 -2.16 7.20
C GLY A 346 -3.51 -3.48 6.47
N VAL A 347 -4.78 -3.82 6.50
CA VAL A 347 -5.35 -5.05 5.88
C VAL A 347 -5.46 -4.94 4.35
N ILE A 348 -5.06 -3.80 3.73
CA ILE A 348 -5.51 -3.42 2.39
C ILE A 348 -4.61 -3.93 1.27
N ILE A 349 -3.29 -4.03 1.50
CA ILE A 349 -2.33 -4.42 0.44
C ILE A 349 -1.41 -5.51 0.96
N SER A 350 -1.33 -6.63 0.22
CA SER A 350 -0.39 -7.69 0.58
C SER A 350 1.06 -7.21 0.44
N PRO A 351 1.98 -7.62 1.32
CA PRO A 351 3.39 -7.23 1.24
C PRO A 351 4.04 -7.59 -0.11
N THR A 352 3.64 -8.70 -0.70
CA THR A 352 4.13 -9.15 -2.01
C THR A 352 3.73 -8.20 -3.14
N THR A 353 2.49 -7.72 -3.13
CA THR A 353 2.02 -6.73 -4.11
C THR A 353 2.76 -5.41 -3.96
N LEU A 354 2.99 -4.97 -2.72
CA LEU A 354 3.70 -3.72 -2.43
C LEU A 354 5.16 -3.78 -2.91
N VAL A 355 5.88 -4.89 -2.64
CA VAL A 355 7.22 -5.13 -3.17
C VAL A 355 7.23 -5.10 -4.70
N GLY A 356 6.25 -5.75 -5.34
CA GLY A 356 6.12 -5.75 -6.80
C GLY A 356 5.91 -4.36 -7.40
N ILE A 357 5.16 -3.49 -6.72
CA ILE A 357 4.95 -2.10 -7.16
C ILE A 357 6.25 -1.30 -7.05
N LEU A 358 6.95 -1.40 -5.93
CA LEU A 358 8.18 -0.65 -5.68
C LEU A 358 9.35 -1.11 -6.53
N ALA A 359 9.43 -2.39 -6.89
CA ALA A 359 10.46 -2.94 -7.77
C ALA A 359 10.41 -2.37 -9.20
N ARG A 360 9.29 -1.77 -9.62
CA ARG A 360 9.13 -1.16 -10.96
C ARG A 360 10.04 0.05 -11.16
N ILE A 361 10.30 0.84 -10.11
CA ILE A 361 11.14 2.04 -10.20
C ILE A 361 12.61 1.69 -10.44
N PRO A 362 13.28 0.84 -9.64
CA PRO A 362 14.65 0.41 -9.93
C PRO A 362 14.78 -0.40 -11.23
N ALA A 363 13.76 -1.20 -11.59
CA ALA A 363 13.76 -1.89 -12.88
C ALA A 363 13.72 -0.90 -14.05
N ALA A 364 12.89 0.14 -13.98
CA ALA A 364 12.83 1.20 -14.97
C ALA A 364 14.14 1.99 -15.05
N ALA A 365 14.81 2.22 -13.93
CA ALA A 365 16.13 2.85 -13.89
C ALA A 365 17.16 2.02 -14.66
N LEU A 366 17.23 0.71 -14.39
CA LEU A 366 18.16 -0.19 -15.06
C LEU A 366 17.95 -0.23 -16.57
N VAL A 367 16.72 -0.45 -16.99
CA VAL A 367 16.37 -0.51 -18.43
C VAL A 367 16.63 0.83 -19.10
N GLY A 368 16.28 1.96 -18.48
CA GLY A 368 16.49 3.30 -18.99
C GLY A 368 17.96 3.63 -19.20
N VAL A 369 18.82 3.37 -18.20
CA VAL A 369 20.26 3.63 -18.29
C VAL A 369 20.89 2.82 -19.44
N LEU A 370 20.61 1.52 -19.51
CA LEU A 370 21.17 0.65 -20.55
C LEU A 370 20.69 1.05 -21.96
N ALA A 371 19.42 1.41 -22.09
CA ALA A 371 18.88 1.90 -23.36
C ALA A 371 19.53 3.24 -23.77
N GLY A 372 19.69 4.18 -22.84
CA GLY A 372 20.33 5.48 -23.10
C GLY A 372 21.80 5.33 -23.49
N ALA A 373 22.56 4.50 -22.77
CA ALA A 373 23.96 4.19 -23.10
C ALA A 373 24.08 3.55 -24.48
N SER A 374 23.23 2.57 -24.81
CA SER A 374 23.20 1.92 -26.10
C SER A 374 22.88 2.89 -27.23
N MET A 375 21.88 3.76 -27.03
CA MET A 375 21.51 4.77 -28.02
C MET A 375 22.65 5.76 -28.31
N ALA A 376 23.33 6.23 -27.25
CA ALA A 376 24.47 7.13 -27.40
C ALA A 376 25.62 6.48 -28.16
N MET A 377 25.91 5.20 -27.89
CA MET A 377 26.96 4.43 -28.56
C MET A 377 26.65 4.17 -30.05
N LEU A 378 25.38 3.94 -30.39
CA LEU A 378 24.96 3.79 -31.79
C LEU A 378 25.23 5.06 -32.61
N ILE A 379 25.00 6.23 -32.00
CA ILE A 379 25.19 7.55 -32.65
C ILE A 379 26.66 7.92 -32.75
N THR A 380 27.54 7.43 -31.86
CA THR A 380 28.98 7.74 -31.84
C THR A 380 29.68 7.03 -33.02
N ARG A 381 30.35 7.82 -33.89
CA ARG A 381 31.02 7.33 -35.09
C ARG A 381 32.45 7.84 -35.18
N GLU A 382 33.38 6.99 -35.66
CA GLU A 382 34.78 7.31 -35.85
C GLU A 382 34.98 8.54 -36.78
N ARG A 383 34.23 8.62 -37.89
CA ARG A 383 34.32 9.69 -38.89
C ARG A 383 34.02 11.09 -38.33
N ASP A 384 33.38 11.20 -37.16
CA ASP A 384 33.04 12.46 -36.50
C ASP A 384 34.13 12.95 -35.53
N LEU A 385 35.30 12.25 -35.43
CA LEU A 385 36.37 12.57 -34.51
C LEU A 385 36.82 14.03 -34.61
N PHE A 386 37.10 14.55 -35.84
CA PHE A 386 37.48 15.94 -36.05
C PHE A 386 36.41 16.94 -35.65
N ARG A 387 35.14 16.59 -35.84
CA ARG A 387 34.00 17.43 -35.45
C ARG A 387 33.87 17.47 -33.91
N TYR A 388 34.15 16.37 -33.20
CA TYR A 388 34.15 16.33 -31.76
C TYR A 388 35.29 17.14 -31.16
N PHE A 389 36.45 17.20 -31.85
CA PHE A 389 37.59 18.01 -31.44
C PHE A 389 37.32 19.53 -31.59
N LYS A 390 36.66 19.93 -32.65
CA LYS A 390 36.33 21.35 -32.94
C LYS A 390 35.27 21.93 -32.01
N ASN A 391 34.40 21.10 -31.47
CA ASN A 391 33.25 21.50 -30.64
C ASN A 391 33.50 21.25 -29.12
N ARG A 392 34.75 21.37 -28.69
CA ARG A 392 35.14 21.21 -27.29
C ARG A 392 35.08 22.51 -26.48
#